data_f98384f063cf6209cd8c1a6c95e54cbe
#
_entry.id   f98384f063cf6209cd8c1a6c95e54cbe
#
_cell.length_a   1.000
_cell.length_b   1.000
_cell.length_c   1.000
_cell.angle_alpha   90.00
_cell.angle_beta   90.00
_cell.angle_gamma   90.00
#
_symmetry.space_group_name_H-M   'P 1'
#
loop_
_entity.id
_entity.type
_entity.pdbx_description
1 polymer ?
#
loop_
_entity_poly.entity_id
_entity_poly.type
_entity_poly.pdbx_seq_one_letter_code
_entity_poly.pdbx_strand_id
1 'polypeptide(L)'
;MKELGLKLKYYRESCELSQQQIANALNVDRSTYTYYETGKTTPSASTLLKLSKIFNVPCSIFLESINQELDLNSLVADSVDNKKSRDTTKSYESDEKIYDLSKEEKDILIAYRVLNKSGQEKAQEYLKKLAGK
;
A
#
# COMPACT_ATOMS: atom_id res chain seq x y z
N MET A 1 -4.04 16.06 3.64
CA MET A 1 -3.63 14.93 2.80
C MET A 1 -4.79 14.16 2.23
N LYS A 2 -5.76 14.87 1.76
CA LYS A 2 -6.93 14.20 1.22
C LYS A 2 -6.63 13.36 0.00
N GLU A 3 -5.76 13.87 -0.84
CA GLU A 3 -5.45 13.16 -2.05
C GLU A 3 -4.83 11.80 -1.76
N LEU A 4 -3.90 11.78 -0.83
CA LEU A 4 -3.28 10.52 -0.44
C LEU A 4 -4.31 9.58 0.15
N GLY A 5 -5.17 10.12 1.01
CA GLY A 5 -6.19 9.28 1.62
C GLY A 5 -7.12 8.66 0.62
N LEU A 6 -7.49 9.42 -0.39
CA LEU A 6 -8.36 8.89 -1.42
C LEU A 6 -7.68 7.77 -2.20
N LYS A 7 -6.39 7.91 -2.46
CA LYS A 7 -5.67 6.85 -3.14
C LYS A 7 -5.60 5.60 -2.29
N LEU A 8 -5.34 5.77 -1.00
CA LEU A 8 -5.31 4.61 -0.12
C LEU A 8 -6.62 3.88 -0.12
N LYS A 9 -7.71 4.63 -0.05
CA LYS A 9 -9.03 4.02 -0.06
C LYS A 9 -9.28 3.32 -1.39
N TYR A 10 -8.89 3.96 -2.47
CA TYR A 10 -9.10 3.37 -3.79
C TYR A 10 -8.40 2.02 -3.92
N TYR A 11 -7.13 1.96 -3.53
CA TYR A 11 -6.41 0.70 -3.67
C TYR A 11 -6.93 -0.35 -2.70
N ARG A 12 -7.32 0.08 -1.50
CA ARG A 12 -7.86 -0.86 -0.56
C ARG A 12 -9.14 -1.50 -1.08
N GLU A 13 -10.03 -0.68 -1.60
CA GLU A 13 -11.29 -1.19 -2.12
C GLU A 13 -11.07 -2.01 -3.38
N SER A 14 -10.09 -1.65 -4.18
CA SER A 14 -9.77 -2.42 -5.37
C SER A 14 -9.32 -3.83 -5.00
N CYS A 15 -8.66 -3.98 -3.88
CA CYS A 15 -8.24 -5.29 -3.42
C CYS A 15 -9.29 -5.96 -2.56
N GLU A 16 -10.42 -5.30 -2.34
CA GLU A 16 -11.50 -5.81 -1.50
C GLU A 16 -11.00 -6.13 -0.11
N LEU A 17 -10.24 -5.22 0.45
CA LEU A 17 -9.73 -5.35 1.80
C LEU A 17 -10.48 -4.40 2.71
N SER A 18 -10.65 -4.79 3.97
CA SER A 18 -11.28 -3.92 4.95
C SER A 18 -10.23 -3.03 5.59
N GLN A 19 -10.69 -1.95 6.21
CA GLN A 19 -9.78 -1.10 6.96
C GLN A 19 -9.11 -1.87 8.08
N GLN A 20 -9.85 -2.77 8.70
CA GLN A 20 -9.27 -3.55 9.79
C GLN A 20 -8.16 -4.47 9.30
N GLN A 21 -8.34 -5.05 8.12
CA GLN A 21 -7.30 -5.91 7.57
C GLN A 21 -6.01 -5.13 7.33
N ILE A 22 -6.14 -3.92 6.78
CA ILE A 22 -4.96 -3.11 6.56
C ILE A 22 -4.32 -2.71 7.88
N ALA A 23 -5.15 -2.29 8.83
CA ALA A 23 -4.62 -1.87 10.12
C ALA A 23 -3.89 -3.01 10.82
N ASN A 24 -4.42 -4.22 10.72
CA ASN A 24 -3.74 -5.37 11.30
C ASN A 24 -2.39 -5.61 10.64
N ALA A 25 -2.34 -5.49 9.33
CA ALA A 25 -1.08 -5.70 8.63
C ALA A 25 -0.06 -4.63 8.98
N LEU A 26 -0.52 -3.42 9.24
CA LEU A 26 0.37 -2.34 9.63
C LEU A 26 0.67 -2.33 11.12
N ASN A 27 -0.03 -3.17 11.86
CA ASN A 27 0.11 -3.24 13.30
C ASN A 27 -0.26 -1.93 13.98
N VAL A 28 -1.37 -1.36 13.54
CA VAL A 28 -1.92 -0.14 14.14
C VAL A 28 -3.41 -0.36 14.37
N ASP A 29 -4.00 0.58 15.12
CA ASP A 29 -5.44 0.53 15.35
C ASP A 29 -6.17 0.87 14.08
N ARG A 30 -7.38 0.34 13.96
CA ARG A 30 -8.19 0.66 12.81
C ARG A 30 -8.45 2.17 12.70
N SER A 31 -8.66 2.82 13.83
CA SER A 31 -8.90 4.27 13.79
C SER A 31 -7.69 5.01 13.24
N THR A 32 -6.49 4.54 13.54
CA THR A 32 -5.29 5.15 13.01
C THR A 32 -5.29 5.07 11.49
N TYR A 33 -5.61 3.89 10.97
CA TYR A 33 -5.64 3.75 9.52
C TYR A 33 -6.76 4.58 8.90
N THR A 34 -7.91 4.63 9.58
CA THR A 34 -9.01 5.45 9.10
C THR A 34 -8.58 6.89 8.94
N TYR A 35 -7.78 7.38 9.88
CA TYR A 35 -7.29 8.76 9.77
C TYR A 35 -6.40 8.95 8.56
N TYR A 36 -5.68 7.93 8.15
CA TYR A 36 -4.89 8.04 6.92
C TYR A 36 -5.81 8.25 5.72
N GLU A 37 -6.91 7.52 5.66
CA GLU A 37 -7.82 7.63 4.52
C GLU A 37 -8.59 8.94 4.52
N THR A 38 -8.91 9.45 5.70
CA THR A 38 -9.65 10.71 5.77
C THR A 38 -8.76 11.93 5.66
N GLY A 39 -7.45 11.73 5.75
CA GLY A 39 -6.54 12.85 5.65
C GLY A 39 -6.26 13.53 6.97
N LYS A 40 -6.75 12.99 8.06
CA LYS A 40 -6.51 13.58 9.36
C LYS A 40 -5.06 13.47 9.78
N THR A 41 -4.42 12.36 9.45
CA THR A 41 -3.01 12.18 9.74
C THR A 41 -2.33 11.64 8.49
N THR A 42 -1.04 11.84 8.43
CA THR A 42 -0.24 11.38 7.30
C THR A 42 0.61 10.22 7.75
N PRO A 43 0.57 9.11 7.02
CA PRO A 43 1.42 7.98 7.38
C PRO A 43 2.89 8.31 7.17
N SER A 44 3.73 7.68 7.97
CA SER A 44 5.16 7.86 7.84
C SER A 44 5.66 7.20 6.56
N ALA A 45 6.90 7.50 6.22
CA ALA A 45 7.49 6.90 5.02
C ALA A 45 7.52 5.38 5.11
N SER A 46 7.86 4.85 6.28
CA SER A 46 7.90 3.40 6.41
C SER A 46 6.51 2.80 6.30
N THR A 47 5.49 3.50 6.81
CA THR A 47 4.12 3.02 6.67
C THR A 47 3.70 3.04 5.21
N LEU A 48 4.07 4.08 4.48
CA LEU A 48 3.74 4.13 3.07
C LEU A 48 4.42 3.02 2.29
N LEU A 49 5.63 2.70 2.68
CA LEU A 49 6.32 1.60 2.02
C LEU A 49 5.58 0.28 2.26
N LYS A 50 5.11 0.06 3.47
CA LYS A 50 4.34 -1.15 3.75
C LYS A 50 3.04 -1.16 2.96
N LEU A 51 2.38 -0.02 2.87
CA LEU A 51 1.15 0.05 2.10
C LEU A 51 1.39 -0.23 0.63
N SER A 52 2.50 0.26 0.10
CA SER A 52 2.81 -0.02 -1.30
C SER A 52 3.01 -1.51 -1.52
N LYS A 53 3.58 -2.19 -0.55
CA LYS A 53 3.75 -3.63 -0.68
C LYS A 53 2.41 -4.36 -0.57
N ILE A 54 1.55 -3.90 0.33
CA ILE A 54 0.25 -4.53 0.48
C ILE A 54 -0.55 -4.42 -0.82
N PHE A 55 -0.54 -3.24 -1.41
CA PHE A 55 -1.32 -3.01 -2.63
C PHE A 55 -0.56 -3.40 -3.89
N ASN A 56 0.71 -3.75 -3.76
CA ASN A 56 1.54 -4.15 -4.89
C ASN A 56 1.66 -3.04 -5.92
N VAL A 57 1.92 -1.84 -5.44
CA VAL A 57 2.15 -0.68 -6.29
C VAL A 57 3.42 0.01 -5.82
N PRO A 58 4.03 0.82 -6.67
CA PRO A 58 5.24 1.53 -6.23
C PRO A 58 4.90 2.62 -5.23
N CYS A 59 5.80 2.81 -4.29
CA CYS A 59 5.60 3.82 -3.26
C CYS A 59 5.50 5.22 -3.85
N SER A 60 6.07 5.42 -5.01
CA SER A 60 6.05 6.73 -5.64
C SER A 60 4.63 7.23 -5.89
N ILE A 61 3.69 6.31 -6.08
CA ILE A 61 2.30 6.70 -6.29
C ILE A 61 1.80 7.51 -5.11
N PHE A 62 2.14 7.08 -3.90
CA PHE A 62 1.71 7.80 -2.71
C PHE A 62 2.53 9.04 -2.47
N LEU A 63 3.81 8.98 -2.78
CA LEU A 63 4.67 10.14 -2.57
C LEU A 63 4.32 11.28 -3.49
N GLU A 64 3.85 10.98 -4.67
CA GLU A 64 3.42 12.03 -5.59
C GLU A 64 2.29 12.84 -5.00
N SER A 65 1.37 12.19 -4.34
CA SER A 65 0.25 12.90 -3.74
C SER A 65 0.72 13.85 -2.67
N ILE A 66 1.69 13.42 -1.89
CA ILE A 66 2.23 14.28 -0.85
C ILE A 66 2.94 15.46 -1.46
N ASN A 67 3.74 15.21 -2.47
CA ASN A 67 4.48 16.28 -3.11
C ASN A 67 3.56 17.32 -3.73
N GLN A 68 2.49 16.87 -4.33
CA GLN A 68 1.57 17.81 -4.94
C GLN A 68 0.97 18.76 -3.93
N GLU A 69 0.71 18.28 -2.75
CA GLU A 69 0.15 19.17 -1.75
C GLU A 69 1.16 20.10 -1.14
N LEU A 70 2.40 19.63 -1.02
CA LEU A 70 3.42 20.44 -0.42
C LEU A 70 3.98 21.47 -1.35
N ASP A 71 3.90 21.22 -2.62
CA ASP A 71 4.67 21.93 -3.57
C ASP A 71 3.93 22.68 -4.60
N LEU A 72 2.93 23.38 -4.18
CA LEU A 72 2.20 24.21 -5.10
C LEU A 72 3.12 25.25 -5.71
N ASN A 73 4.13 25.63 -4.96
CA ASN A 73 4.97 26.72 -5.40
C ASN A 73 6.05 26.31 -6.36
N SER A 74 6.59 25.15 -6.15
CA SER A 74 7.72 24.76 -7.00
C SER A 74 7.31 23.83 -8.08
N LEU A 75 6.04 23.65 -8.26
CA LEU A 75 5.56 22.71 -9.24
C LEU A 75 5.92 23.09 -10.66
N VAL A 76 6.26 24.34 -10.85
CA VAL A 76 6.58 24.77 -12.19
C VAL A 76 7.69 23.93 -12.78
N ALA A 77 8.71 23.71 -11.99
CA ALA A 77 9.84 22.96 -12.48
C ALA A 77 9.51 21.50 -12.69
N ASP A 78 8.53 21.04 -11.96
CA ASP A 78 8.24 19.60 -11.96
C ASP A 78 7.20 19.20 -12.94
N SER A 79 6.50 20.13 -13.48
CA SER A 79 5.38 19.79 -14.36
C SER A 79 5.80 18.92 -15.52
N VAL A 80 7.01 19.10 -15.96
CA VAL A 80 7.48 18.32 -17.10
C VAL A 80 7.59 16.86 -16.77
N ASP A 81 8.05 16.57 -15.57
CA ASP A 81 8.29 15.19 -15.19
C ASP A 81 7.04 14.42 -14.95
N ASN A 82 5.97 15.11 -14.66
CA ASN A 82 4.73 14.43 -14.35
C ASN A 82 4.23 13.57 -15.49
N LYS A 83 4.57 13.91 -16.68
CA LYS A 83 4.10 13.14 -17.81
C LYS A 83 4.62 11.73 -17.79
N LYS A 84 5.83 11.55 -17.34
CA LYS A 84 6.40 10.22 -17.31
C LYS A 84 5.75 9.35 -16.26
N SER A 85 5.36 9.95 -15.18
CA SER A 85 4.75 9.19 -14.11
C SER A 85 3.50 8.48 -14.56
N ARG A 86 2.76 9.12 -15.42
CA ARG A 86 1.49 8.54 -15.84
C ARG A 86 1.66 7.26 -16.61
N ASP A 87 2.68 7.21 -17.43
CA ASP A 87 2.91 6.01 -18.20
C ASP A 87 3.24 4.85 -17.31
N THR A 88 4.00 5.14 -16.27
CA THR A 88 4.40 4.09 -15.36
C THR A 88 3.21 3.53 -14.61
N THR A 89 2.27 4.39 -14.30
CA THR A 89 1.15 3.98 -13.49
C THR A 89 0.36 2.86 -14.14
N LYS A 90 0.25 2.88 -15.43
CA LYS A 90 -0.54 1.88 -16.11
C LYS A 90 -0.04 0.48 -15.90
N SER A 91 1.25 0.33 -15.85
CA SER A 91 1.79 -1.01 -15.77
C SER A 91 1.56 -1.66 -14.44
N TYR A 92 1.04 -0.91 -13.48
CA TYR A 92 0.85 -1.48 -12.17
C TYR A 92 -0.57 -1.88 -11.89
N GLU A 93 -1.42 -1.77 -12.84
CA GLU A 93 -2.72 -2.36 -12.71
C GLU A 93 -2.48 -3.81 -12.89
N SER A 94 -1.89 -4.37 -11.92
CA SER A 94 -1.41 -5.69 -12.12
C SER A 94 -2.54 -6.66 -12.22
N ASP A 95 -2.19 -7.78 -12.68
CA ASP A 95 -3.11 -8.86 -12.80
C ASP A 95 -3.26 -9.60 -11.51
N GLU A 96 -2.68 -9.07 -10.47
CA GLU A 96 -2.77 -9.71 -9.19
C GLU A 96 -4.21 -9.80 -8.78
N LYS A 97 -4.68 -10.97 -8.62
CA LYS A 97 -6.08 -11.16 -8.27
C LYS A 97 -6.22 -11.47 -6.81
N ILE A 98 -5.69 -10.57 -6.03
CA ILE A 98 -5.77 -10.74 -4.59
C ILE A 98 -7.22 -10.77 -4.12
N TYR A 99 -8.10 -10.11 -4.86
CA TYR A 99 -9.51 -10.10 -4.46
C TYR A 99 -10.20 -11.43 -4.70
N ASP A 100 -9.56 -12.33 -5.43
CA ASP A 100 -10.13 -13.65 -5.62
C ASP A 100 -9.88 -14.58 -4.44
N LEU A 101 -9.08 -14.13 -3.49
CA LEU A 101 -8.71 -14.97 -2.37
C LEU A 101 -9.74 -14.87 -1.24
N SER A 102 -9.75 -15.86 -0.39
CA SER A 102 -10.58 -15.78 0.80
C SER A 102 -10.02 -14.73 1.73
N LYS A 103 -10.84 -14.35 2.73
CA LYS A 103 -10.40 -13.36 3.68
C LYS A 103 -9.13 -13.80 4.40
N GLU A 104 -9.08 -15.07 4.77
CA GLU A 104 -7.92 -15.58 5.48
C GLU A 104 -6.68 -15.54 4.61
N GLU A 105 -6.84 -15.89 3.35
CA GLU A 105 -5.72 -15.84 2.44
C GLU A 105 -5.23 -14.41 2.22
N LYS A 106 -6.17 -13.48 2.15
CA LYS A 106 -5.79 -12.08 2.03
C LYS A 106 -4.99 -11.61 3.23
N ASP A 107 -5.44 -12.01 4.43
CA ASP A 107 -4.73 -11.63 5.64
C ASP A 107 -3.30 -12.14 5.61
N ILE A 108 -3.13 -13.37 5.21
CA ILE A 108 -1.79 -13.95 5.14
C ILE A 108 -0.95 -13.22 4.10
N LEU A 109 -1.55 -12.96 2.95
CA LEU A 109 -0.80 -12.34 1.87
C LEU A 109 -0.32 -10.95 2.23
N ILE A 110 -1.21 -10.13 2.79
CA ILE A 110 -0.79 -8.78 3.11
C ILE A 110 0.20 -8.76 4.27
N ALA A 111 0.04 -9.66 5.22
CA ALA A 111 1.01 -9.76 6.29
C ALA A 111 2.38 -10.16 5.75
N TYR A 112 2.38 -11.10 4.82
CA TYR A 112 3.63 -11.52 4.21
C TYR A 112 4.30 -10.38 3.44
N ARG A 113 3.50 -9.59 2.75
CA ARG A 113 4.05 -8.53 1.92
C ARG A 113 4.74 -7.44 2.72
N VAL A 114 4.30 -7.21 3.97
CA VAL A 114 4.93 -6.16 4.76
C VAL A 114 6.20 -6.63 5.45
N LEU A 115 6.50 -7.92 5.42
CA LEU A 115 7.72 -8.41 6.03
C LEU A 115 8.93 -8.02 5.19
N ASN A 116 10.06 -7.84 5.86
CA ASN A 116 11.28 -7.65 5.09
C ASN A 116 11.71 -9.00 4.51
N LYS A 117 12.77 -8.99 3.73
CA LYS A 117 13.16 -10.20 3.03
C LYS A 117 13.47 -11.34 3.99
N SER A 118 14.15 -11.03 5.06
CA SER A 118 14.49 -12.06 6.04
C SER A 118 13.23 -12.65 6.65
N GLY A 119 12.28 -11.81 7.00
CA GLY A 119 11.02 -12.29 7.54
C GLY A 119 10.24 -13.13 6.57
N GLN A 120 10.28 -12.75 5.30
CA GLN A 120 9.58 -13.53 4.29
C GLN A 120 10.17 -14.91 4.13
N GLU A 121 11.48 -15.01 4.19
CA GLU A 121 12.14 -16.31 4.09
C GLU A 121 11.76 -17.21 5.26
N LYS A 122 11.75 -16.63 6.45
CA LYS A 122 11.35 -17.40 7.62
C LYS A 122 9.92 -17.86 7.53
N ALA A 123 9.05 -17.00 7.04
CA ALA A 123 7.65 -17.35 6.89
C ALA A 123 7.50 -18.50 5.91
N GLN A 124 8.24 -18.46 4.82
CA GLN A 124 8.17 -19.54 3.85
C GLN A 124 8.62 -20.86 4.43
N GLU A 125 9.69 -20.84 5.20
CA GLU A 125 10.16 -22.06 5.83
C GLU A 125 9.14 -22.61 6.80
N TYR A 126 8.56 -21.71 7.58
CA TYR A 126 7.58 -22.13 8.56
C TYR A 126 6.38 -22.78 7.90
N LEU A 127 5.90 -22.16 6.85
CA LEU A 127 4.75 -22.72 6.12
C LEU A 127 5.07 -24.05 5.51
N LYS A 128 6.28 -24.20 4.98
CA LYS A 128 6.66 -25.48 4.40
C LYS A 128 6.67 -26.58 5.44
N LYS A 129 7.14 -26.25 6.64
CA LYS A 129 7.12 -27.24 7.72
C LYS A 129 5.72 -27.63 8.08
N LEU A 130 4.83 -26.65 8.18
CA LEU A 130 3.46 -26.93 8.52
C LEU A 130 2.77 -27.77 7.47
N ALA A 131 3.18 -27.59 6.22
CA ALA A 131 2.60 -28.38 5.16
C ALA A 131 2.96 -29.85 5.27
N GLY A 132 3.76 -30.18 6.24
CA GLY A 132 3.99 -31.58 6.52
C GLY A 132 5.11 -32.16 5.70
N LYS A 133 5.91 -31.33 5.24
CA LYS A 133 6.98 -31.84 4.39
C LYS A 133 8.32 -31.29 4.80
#